data_db25fed7b920499638357b3736ed1c21
#
_entry.id   db25fed7b920499638357b3736ed1c21
#
_cell.length_a   1.000
_cell.length_b   1.000
_cell.length_c   1.000
_cell.angle_alpha   90.00
_cell.angle_beta   90.00
_cell.angle_gamma   90.00
#
_symmetry.space_group_name_H-M   'P 1'
#
loop_
_entity.id
_entity.type
_entity.pdbx_description
1 polymer ?
#
loop_
_entity_poly.entity_id
_entity_poly.type
_entity_poly.pdbx_seq_one_letter_code
_entity_poly.pdbx_strand_id
1 'polypeptide(L)'
;MIKLLLVEDDPTFSYIVKSGLQEIIGGYEVITAMNGKEGLKAWEEYHPDIIISDIDMPVMNGYQMVERIRETDGETPILFASALTSPKDVKEGYKLGVNNYVKKPFVPMNSMRIYMPFLK
;
A
#
# COMPACT_ATOMS: atom_id res chain seq x y z
N MET A 1 -14.52 -5.25 9.78
CA MET A 1 -13.07 -5.00 9.87
C MET A 1 -12.55 -4.62 8.49
N ILE A 2 -11.69 -3.62 8.43
CA ILE A 2 -11.13 -3.15 7.16
C ILE A 2 -9.94 -4.01 6.76
N LYS A 3 -9.99 -4.54 5.55
CA LYS A 3 -8.92 -5.37 5.00
C LYS A 3 -7.91 -4.50 4.28
N LEU A 4 -6.67 -4.48 4.76
CA LEU A 4 -5.59 -3.69 4.20
C LEU A 4 -4.50 -4.60 3.69
N LEU A 5 -4.15 -4.46 2.42
CA LEU A 5 -3.02 -5.18 1.84
C LEU A 5 -1.78 -4.29 1.90
N LEU A 6 -0.76 -4.76 2.59
CA LEU A 6 0.52 -4.07 2.71
C LEU A 6 1.58 -4.83 1.90
N VAL A 7 2.06 -4.20 0.84
CA VAL A 7 3.09 -4.79 -0.03
C VAL A 7 4.42 -4.11 0.27
N GLU A 8 5.30 -4.83 0.94
CA GLU A 8 6.54 -4.27 1.47
C GLU A 8 7.60 -5.38 1.60
N ASP A 9 8.77 -5.17 1.02
CA ASP A 9 9.84 -6.17 1.05
C ASP A 9 10.71 -6.12 2.31
N ASP A 10 10.61 -5.05 3.12
CA ASP A 10 11.30 -4.96 4.41
C ASP A 10 10.42 -5.58 5.50
N PRO A 11 10.80 -6.76 6.03
CA PRO A 11 9.95 -7.44 7.02
C PRO A 11 9.83 -6.68 8.34
N THR A 12 10.83 -5.91 8.71
CA THR A 12 10.78 -5.12 9.95
C THR A 12 9.76 -3.99 9.82
N PHE A 13 9.80 -3.26 8.73
CA PHE A 13 8.86 -2.18 8.49
C PHE A 13 7.43 -2.72 8.34
N SER A 14 7.29 -3.83 7.62
CA SER A 14 6.01 -4.50 7.45
C SER A 14 5.40 -4.90 8.80
N TYR A 15 6.21 -5.47 9.68
CA TYR A 15 5.77 -5.86 11.03
C TYR A 15 5.31 -4.65 11.85
N ILE A 16 6.08 -3.57 11.80
CA ILE A 16 5.76 -2.36 12.56
C ILE A 16 4.42 -1.77 12.11
N VAL A 17 4.20 -1.68 10.80
CA VAL A 17 2.94 -1.15 10.26
C VAL A 17 1.77 -2.05 10.60
N LYS A 18 1.93 -3.35 10.42
CA LYS A 18 0.88 -4.32 10.74
C LYS A 18 0.50 -4.28 12.21
N SER A 19 1.49 -4.32 13.10
CA SER A 19 1.25 -4.27 14.54
C SER A 19 0.58 -2.96 14.95
N GLY A 20 1.03 -1.84 14.37
CA GLY A 20 0.44 -0.55 14.67
C GLY A 20 -1.02 -0.47 14.28
N LEU A 21 -1.36 -0.95 13.10
CA LEU A 21 -2.74 -0.90 12.61
C LEU A 21 -3.65 -1.88 13.34
N GLN A 22 -3.19 -3.09 13.59
CA GLN A 22 -4.01 -4.12 14.21
C GLN A 22 -4.13 -3.97 15.73
N GLU A 23 -3.03 -3.62 16.41
CA GLU A 23 -2.97 -3.66 17.86
C GLU A 23 -3.14 -2.29 18.52
N ILE A 24 -2.66 -1.23 17.89
CA ILE A 24 -2.69 0.11 18.48
C ILE A 24 -3.93 0.87 18.02
N ILE A 25 -4.14 0.97 16.71
CA ILE A 25 -5.30 1.66 16.16
C ILE A 25 -6.54 0.76 16.23
N GLY A 26 -6.39 -0.47 15.76
CA GLY A 26 -7.48 -1.44 15.74
C GLY A 26 -8.44 -1.25 14.56
N GLY A 27 -9.24 -2.28 14.30
CA GLY A 27 -10.22 -2.24 13.22
C GLY A 27 -9.70 -2.66 11.86
N TYR A 28 -8.44 -3.12 11.79
CA TYR A 28 -7.81 -3.54 10.54
C TYR A 28 -7.38 -4.99 10.58
N GLU A 29 -7.59 -5.65 9.46
CA GLU A 29 -6.97 -6.94 9.19
C GLU A 29 -5.91 -6.68 8.13
N VAL A 30 -4.63 -6.83 8.49
CA VAL A 30 -3.52 -6.51 7.58
C VAL A 30 -2.98 -7.79 6.95
N ILE A 31 -3.05 -7.84 5.63
CA ILE A 31 -2.49 -8.93 4.83
C ILE A 31 -1.18 -8.40 4.26
N THR A 32 -0.10 -9.16 4.39
CA THR A 32 1.21 -8.72 3.94
C THR A 32 1.68 -9.51 2.72
N ALA A 33 2.42 -8.82 1.84
CA ALA A 33 3.06 -9.40 0.68
C ALA A 33 4.46 -8.78 0.55
N MET A 34 5.41 -9.51 0.00
CA MET A 34 6.81 -9.09 -0.01
C MET A 34 7.27 -8.49 -1.35
N ASN A 35 6.45 -8.54 -2.36
CA ASN A 35 6.76 -7.95 -3.67
C ASN A 35 5.47 -7.78 -4.45
N GLY A 36 5.57 -7.15 -5.62
CA GLY A 36 4.40 -6.86 -6.42
C GLY A 36 3.67 -8.10 -6.94
N LYS A 37 4.40 -9.18 -7.19
CA LYS A 37 3.80 -10.42 -7.66
C LYS A 37 2.94 -11.07 -6.57
N GLU A 38 3.47 -11.14 -5.36
CA GLU A 38 2.69 -11.61 -4.21
C GLU A 38 1.54 -10.67 -3.90
N GLY A 39 1.76 -9.37 -4.08
CA GLY A 39 0.72 -8.36 -3.90
C GLY A 39 -0.46 -8.57 -4.86
N LEU A 40 -0.19 -8.86 -6.12
CA LEU A 40 -1.24 -9.17 -7.09
C LEU A 40 -2.04 -10.40 -6.68
N LYS A 41 -1.34 -11.43 -6.24
CA LYS A 41 -1.98 -12.66 -5.77
C LYS A 41 -2.90 -12.39 -4.58
N ALA A 42 -2.42 -11.61 -3.62
CA ALA A 42 -3.20 -11.27 -2.44
C ALA A 42 -4.39 -10.38 -2.79
N TRP A 43 -4.22 -9.46 -3.71
CA TRP A 43 -5.31 -8.62 -4.20
C TRP A 43 -6.43 -9.46 -4.82
N GLU A 44 -6.08 -10.42 -5.66
CA GLU A 44 -7.06 -11.30 -6.28
C GLU A 44 -7.77 -12.21 -5.27
N GLU A 45 -7.03 -12.70 -4.27
CA GLU A 45 -7.56 -13.64 -3.30
C GLU A 45 -8.41 -12.98 -2.22
N TYR A 46 -7.94 -11.87 -1.68
CA TYR A 46 -8.55 -11.28 -0.50
C TYR A 46 -9.45 -10.07 -0.76
N HIS A 47 -9.39 -9.49 -1.93
CA HIS A 47 -10.16 -8.28 -2.28
C HIS A 47 -10.05 -7.20 -1.21
N PRO A 48 -8.84 -6.67 -0.97
CA PRO A 48 -8.64 -5.69 0.11
C PRO A 48 -9.43 -4.41 -0.12
N ASP A 49 -9.74 -3.73 0.97
CA ASP A 49 -10.42 -2.44 0.95
C ASP A 49 -9.46 -1.31 0.61
N ILE A 50 -8.17 -1.50 0.89
CA ILE A 50 -7.11 -0.52 0.57
C ILE A 50 -5.79 -1.26 0.41
N ILE A 51 -4.93 -0.71 -0.44
CA ILE A 51 -3.59 -1.24 -0.68
C ILE A 51 -2.57 -0.15 -0.36
N ILE A 52 -1.57 -0.50 0.45
CA ILE A 52 -0.40 0.35 0.68
C ILE A 52 0.79 -0.44 0.18
N SER A 53 1.56 0.14 -0.74
CA SER A 53 2.67 -0.55 -1.39
C SER A 53 3.93 0.28 -1.42
N ASP A 54 5.06 -0.37 -1.18
CA ASP A 54 6.35 0.18 -1.54
C ASP A 54 6.46 0.23 -3.06
N ILE A 55 7.39 1.02 -3.57
CA ILE A 55 7.64 1.15 -5.01
C ILE A 55 8.76 0.22 -5.43
N ASP A 56 9.92 0.32 -4.80
CA ASP A 56 11.11 -0.44 -5.16
C ASP A 56 11.13 -1.79 -4.45
N MET A 57 10.77 -2.84 -5.19
CA MET A 57 10.73 -4.20 -4.68
C MET A 57 11.27 -5.15 -5.73
N PRO A 58 11.86 -6.28 -5.30
CA PRO A 58 12.34 -7.29 -6.25
C PRO A 58 11.17 -8.00 -6.94
N VAL A 59 11.45 -8.71 -8.00
CA VAL A 59 10.53 -9.52 -8.80
C VAL A 59 9.54 -8.67 -9.58
N MET A 60 8.71 -7.89 -8.90
CA MET A 60 7.79 -6.94 -9.52
C MET A 60 7.68 -5.72 -8.60
N ASN A 61 7.92 -4.53 -9.13
CA ASN A 61 7.86 -3.31 -8.34
C ASN A 61 6.43 -2.79 -8.22
N GLY A 62 6.27 -1.73 -7.42
CA GLY A 62 4.96 -1.15 -7.16
C GLY A 62 4.28 -0.57 -8.40
N TYR A 63 5.04 0.04 -9.29
CA TYR A 63 4.48 0.58 -10.53
C TYR A 63 3.87 -0.53 -11.39
N GLN A 64 4.60 -1.60 -11.55
CA GLN A 64 4.14 -2.75 -12.34
C GLN A 64 2.89 -3.39 -11.74
N MET A 65 2.88 -3.51 -10.41
CA MET A 65 1.72 -4.07 -9.70
C MET A 65 0.48 -3.20 -9.90
N VAL A 66 0.60 -1.89 -9.71
CA VAL A 66 -0.54 -0.97 -9.85
C VAL A 66 -1.08 -0.99 -11.28
N GLU A 67 -0.19 -1.00 -12.27
CA GLU A 67 -0.59 -1.07 -13.67
C GLU A 67 -1.47 -2.30 -13.92
N ARG A 68 -1.07 -3.45 -13.39
CA ARG A 68 -1.83 -4.69 -13.53
C ARG A 68 -3.17 -4.64 -12.81
N ILE A 69 -3.20 -4.10 -11.60
CA ILE A 69 -4.45 -3.96 -10.84
C ILE A 69 -5.43 -3.06 -11.59
N ARG A 70 -4.94 -1.93 -12.08
CA ARG A 70 -5.79 -0.92 -12.73
C ARG A 70 -6.35 -1.38 -14.07
N GLU A 71 -5.86 -2.46 -14.65
CA GLU A 71 -6.47 -3.04 -15.85
C GLU A 71 -7.90 -3.48 -15.61
N THR A 72 -8.24 -3.91 -14.40
CA THR A 72 -9.57 -4.44 -14.08
C THR A 72 -10.22 -3.81 -12.84
N ASP A 73 -9.46 -3.07 -12.04
CA ASP A 73 -9.96 -2.48 -10.79
C ASP A 73 -9.52 -1.03 -10.70
N GLY A 74 -10.43 -0.12 -11.02
CA GLY A 74 -10.19 1.31 -10.95
C GLY A 74 -10.62 1.94 -9.63
N GLU A 75 -11.13 1.16 -8.68
CA GLU A 75 -11.77 1.71 -7.48
C GLU A 75 -11.01 1.49 -6.17
N THR A 76 -10.31 0.36 -6.02
CA THR A 76 -9.59 0.11 -4.77
C THR A 76 -8.55 1.20 -4.52
N PRO A 77 -8.63 1.91 -3.39
CA PRO A 77 -7.61 2.91 -3.06
C PRO A 77 -6.23 2.29 -2.95
N ILE A 78 -5.26 2.90 -3.62
CA ILE A 78 -3.86 2.46 -3.58
C ILE A 78 -2.99 3.64 -3.17
N LEU A 79 -2.18 3.44 -2.15
CA LEU A 79 -1.22 4.43 -1.68
C LEU A 79 0.18 3.86 -1.83
N PHE A 80 1.10 4.68 -2.33
CA PHE A 80 2.52 4.31 -2.30
C PHE A 80 3.17 4.84 -1.03
N ALA A 81 3.90 3.96 -0.34
CA ALA A 81 4.74 4.33 0.79
C ALA A 81 6.17 4.43 0.27
N SER A 82 6.75 5.63 0.29
CA SER A 82 8.04 5.84 -0.36
C SER A 82 8.87 6.91 0.34
N ALA A 83 10.18 6.77 0.26
CA ALA A 83 11.12 7.81 0.65
C ALA A 83 11.31 8.83 -0.48
N LEU A 84 10.78 8.55 -1.66
CA LEU A 84 10.93 9.40 -2.83
C LEU A 84 10.24 10.74 -2.65
N THR A 85 10.91 11.79 -3.10
CA THR A 85 10.39 13.15 -3.01
C THR A 85 10.42 13.86 -4.36
N SER A 86 10.87 13.17 -5.42
CA SER A 86 10.96 13.75 -6.76
C SER A 86 9.57 13.99 -7.34
N PRO A 87 9.25 15.21 -7.78
CA PRO A 87 7.96 15.48 -8.43
C PRO A 87 7.69 14.60 -9.64
N LYS A 88 8.74 14.21 -10.36
CA LYS A 88 8.61 13.33 -11.53
C LYS A 88 8.10 11.94 -11.12
N ASP A 89 8.67 11.38 -10.06
CA ASP A 89 8.28 10.06 -9.60
C ASP A 89 6.86 10.07 -9.02
N VAL A 90 6.50 11.12 -8.31
CA VAL A 90 5.16 11.29 -7.77
C VAL A 90 4.14 11.35 -8.90
N LYS A 91 4.43 12.11 -9.95
CA LYS A 91 3.57 12.22 -11.13
C LYS A 91 3.34 10.88 -11.80
N GLU A 92 4.40 10.09 -11.91
CA GLU A 92 4.32 8.78 -12.57
C GLU A 92 3.34 7.87 -11.86
N GLY A 93 3.38 7.83 -10.53
CA GLY A 93 2.45 7.03 -9.76
C GLY A 93 1.00 7.47 -9.96
N TYR A 94 0.74 8.77 -9.94
CA TYR A 94 -0.61 9.29 -10.17
C TYR A 94 -1.13 8.95 -11.57
N LYS A 95 -0.27 8.97 -12.57
CA LYS A 95 -0.65 8.57 -13.93
C LYS A 95 -1.06 7.11 -14.00
N LEU A 96 -0.42 6.26 -13.21
CA LEU A 96 -0.75 4.83 -13.15
C LEU A 96 -2.01 4.55 -12.33
N GLY A 97 -2.47 5.53 -11.56
CA GLY A 97 -3.73 5.39 -10.84
C GLY A 97 -3.61 5.21 -9.33
N VAL A 98 -2.48 5.59 -8.72
CA VAL A 98 -2.42 5.63 -7.26
C VAL A 98 -3.20 6.83 -6.75
N ASN A 99 -3.77 6.69 -5.56
CA ASN A 99 -4.62 7.73 -4.98
C ASN A 99 -3.82 8.72 -4.15
N ASN A 100 -2.73 8.29 -3.54
CA ASN A 100 -1.91 9.16 -2.72
C ASN A 100 -0.56 8.54 -2.41
N TYR A 101 0.29 9.30 -1.75
CA TYR A 101 1.60 8.89 -1.28
C TYR A 101 1.72 9.07 0.22
N VAL A 102 2.38 8.14 0.88
CA VAL A 102 2.75 8.23 2.29
C VAL A 102 4.27 8.29 2.34
N LYS A 103 4.81 9.32 2.96
CA LYS A 103 6.26 9.46 3.06
C LYS A 103 6.83 8.53 4.13
N LYS A 104 7.85 7.76 3.78
CA LYS A 104 8.58 6.92 4.73
C LYS A 104 9.64 7.73 5.47
N PRO A 105 9.96 7.38 6.73
CA PRO A 105 9.21 6.47 7.57
C PRO A 105 7.94 7.13 8.12
N PHE A 106 6.91 6.34 8.37
CA PHE A 106 5.70 6.87 8.97
C PHE A 106 5.31 6.05 10.21
N VAL A 107 4.68 6.73 11.16
CA VAL A 107 4.16 6.10 12.36
C VAL A 107 2.67 5.86 12.14
N PRO A 108 2.18 4.62 12.18
CA PRO A 108 0.78 4.33 11.87
C PRO A 108 -0.23 5.19 12.61
N MET A 109 0.01 5.48 13.89
CA MET A 109 -0.90 6.31 14.68
C MET A 109 -1.06 7.72 14.16
N ASN A 110 0.01 8.30 13.60
CA ASN A 110 0.00 9.70 13.16
C ASN A 110 -0.28 9.82 11.66
N SER A 111 0.50 9.13 10.85
CA SER A 111 0.46 9.28 9.40
C SER A 111 -0.73 8.56 8.76
N MET A 112 -1.05 7.38 9.25
CA MET A 112 -2.10 6.57 8.64
C MET A 112 -3.49 7.18 8.82
N ARG A 113 -3.73 7.91 9.89
CA ARG A 113 -5.01 8.58 10.12
C ARG A 113 -5.35 9.59 9.03
N ILE A 114 -4.33 10.22 8.46
CA ILE A 114 -4.50 11.21 7.39
C ILE A 114 -5.03 10.54 6.12
N TYR A 115 -4.63 9.29 5.89
CA TYR A 115 -4.98 8.57 4.67
C TYR A 115 -6.20 7.68 4.82
N MET A 116 -6.68 7.47 6.05
CA MET A 116 -7.83 6.62 6.32
C MET A 116 -9.16 7.10 5.72
N PRO A 117 -9.37 8.40 5.42
CA PRO A 117 -10.61 8.82 4.74
C PRO A 117 -10.90 8.08 3.44
N PHE A 118 -9.90 7.49 2.81
CA PHE A 118 -10.08 6.69 1.61
C PHE A 118 -10.88 5.41 1.87
N LEU A 119 -11.09 5.06 3.13
CA LEU A 119 -11.73 3.81 3.54
C LEU A 119 -13.20 3.95 3.90
N LYS A 120 -13.80 4.99 3.51
CA LYS A 120 -15.23 5.19 3.81
C LYS A 120 -16.15 4.36 2.91
#